data_3d5d3e0b56914af484566b9734e56bf1
#
_entry.id   3d5d3e0b56914af484566b9734e56bf1
#
_cell.length_a   1.000
_cell.length_b   1.000
_cell.length_c   1.000
_cell.angle_alpha   90.00
_cell.angle_beta   90.00
_cell.angle_gamma   90.00
#
_symmetry.space_group_name_H-M   'P 1'
#
loop_
_entity.id
_entity.type
_entity.pdbx_description
1 polymer ?
#
loop_
_entity_poly.entity_id
_entity_poly.type
_entity_poly.pdbx_seq_one_letter_code
_entity_poly.pdbx_strand_id
1 'polypeptide(L)'
;DRTSAIAEGISKDKDLTKRLLATCGIPVPEGQVVESPQQAWEAAQEIGVPVCVKPGDGNRARGVSLDLREQADIEAAYAIALDQGSEVIVEQFIQGLEHRLLVVGERLVAASRGETASVTGDGRSTVRELVNQQINSDPRRGSDGSLPLETVRLRQGSPEVLELKRQGLSPDSVPEAGRSVLVKRTGNMTTDITDIVHPDVAAQAILAAKIVGLDIAGVDVVTPDITQPLAKVGGVVVEVNAGPSLLMHLNPAEGEPRDVGRAIADHLFPGSDHGRIPVVGFMGDGDTTRSAKLAAWLLHLKGWTTGLSCADGLFLNQRCLQSHGGMDFDSAERLLVNRAVEAAVFETDPRHLLAEGVPYDRCQVGVVTSMPGTSGLQDLYAGEDDRMPGYIRTQIDLVLPTGTAVLNAENDLVADLAQYSDGGVLFYASSEDHARIAAHRAQGQRVAFWREGQLILAQGQHETEVLSTHRPAVAKLLKEGKLTASEILVAACVAWALDIPAELIRAGVKSYGQSPASF
;
A
#
# COMPACT_ATOMS: atom_id res chain seq x y z
N ASP A 1 0.83 -0.64 3.33
CA ASP A 1 0.04 -1.66 4.01
C ASP A 1 0.97 -2.49 4.90
N ARG A 2 0.70 -2.51 6.19
CA ARG A 2 1.47 -3.25 7.21
C ARG A 2 0.79 -4.56 7.60
N THR A 3 -0.40 -4.84 7.08
CA THR A 3 -1.14 -6.07 7.34
C THR A 3 -0.35 -7.28 6.84
N SER A 4 -0.06 -8.22 7.73
CA SER A 4 0.60 -9.48 7.39
C SER A 4 -0.41 -10.53 6.90
N ALA A 5 0.05 -11.52 6.13
CA ALA A 5 -0.76 -12.68 5.77
C ALA A 5 -1.27 -13.46 7.00
N ILE A 6 -0.53 -13.41 8.12
CA ILE A 6 -0.94 -14.01 9.40
C ILE A 6 -2.15 -13.25 9.96
N ALA A 7 -2.08 -11.91 10.02
CA ALA A 7 -3.17 -11.08 10.51
C ALA A 7 -4.44 -11.25 9.65
N GLU A 8 -4.27 -11.29 8.32
CA GLU A 8 -5.37 -11.59 7.40
C GLU A 8 -5.95 -13.01 7.63
N GLY A 9 -5.09 -14.00 7.86
CA GLY A 9 -5.50 -15.36 8.22
C GLY A 9 -6.31 -15.41 9.52
N ILE A 10 -5.84 -14.70 10.57
CA ILE A 10 -6.56 -14.60 11.84
C ILE A 10 -7.95 -13.97 11.64
N SER A 11 -8.03 -12.87 10.88
CA SER A 11 -9.31 -12.18 10.64
C SER A 11 -10.35 -13.03 9.90
N LYS A 12 -9.91 -14.00 9.10
CA LYS A 12 -10.80 -14.96 8.40
C LYS A 12 -11.34 -16.05 9.30
N ASP A 13 -10.60 -16.41 10.37
CA ASP A 13 -11.00 -17.38 11.37
C ASP A 13 -11.77 -16.67 12.51
N LYS A 14 -13.10 -16.75 12.45
CA LYS A 14 -13.99 -16.04 13.37
C LYS A 14 -13.88 -16.55 14.81
N ASP A 15 -13.65 -17.85 15.00
CA ASP A 15 -13.48 -18.42 16.33
C ASP A 15 -12.16 -18.00 16.96
N LEU A 16 -11.05 -18.13 16.23
CA LEU A 16 -9.74 -17.68 16.69
C LEU A 16 -9.73 -16.18 17.01
N THR A 17 -10.30 -15.35 16.12
CA THR A 17 -10.42 -13.90 16.33
C THR A 17 -11.14 -13.60 17.65
N LYS A 18 -12.30 -14.19 17.91
CA LYS A 18 -13.05 -13.94 19.12
C LYS A 18 -12.32 -14.41 20.39
N ARG A 19 -11.69 -15.58 20.34
CA ARG A 19 -10.87 -16.05 21.47
C ARG A 19 -9.73 -15.08 21.80
N LEU A 20 -9.05 -14.56 20.80
CA LEU A 20 -8.01 -13.54 20.99
C LEU A 20 -8.58 -12.26 21.59
N LEU A 21 -9.68 -11.75 21.05
CA LEU A 21 -10.34 -10.54 21.54
C LEU A 21 -10.82 -10.70 22.99
N ALA A 22 -11.49 -11.80 23.31
CA ALA A 22 -11.97 -12.12 24.65
C ALA A 22 -10.82 -12.17 25.66
N THR A 23 -9.70 -12.83 25.31
CA THR A 23 -8.50 -12.91 26.16
C THR A 23 -7.92 -11.53 26.48
N CYS A 24 -8.10 -10.56 25.57
CA CYS A 24 -7.66 -9.17 25.76
C CYS A 24 -8.75 -8.26 26.36
N GLY A 25 -9.88 -8.81 26.79
CA GLY A 25 -10.94 -8.07 27.48
C GLY A 25 -11.90 -7.31 26.55
N ILE A 26 -11.88 -7.58 25.23
CA ILE A 26 -12.88 -7.07 24.30
C ILE A 26 -14.14 -7.93 24.44
N PRO A 27 -15.33 -7.34 24.65
CA PRO A 27 -16.57 -8.08 24.71
C PRO A 27 -16.90 -8.69 23.34
N VAL A 28 -17.10 -10.00 23.32
CA VAL A 28 -17.48 -10.79 22.13
C VAL A 28 -18.67 -11.68 22.48
N PRO A 29 -19.50 -12.08 21.51
CA PRO A 29 -20.56 -13.04 21.77
C PRO A 29 -19.98 -14.41 22.16
N GLU A 30 -20.57 -15.06 23.17
CA GLU A 30 -20.28 -16.44 23.48
C GLU A 30 -20.77 -17.35 22.34
N GLY A 31 -19.96 -18.34 21.94
CA GLY A 31 -20.32 -19.20 20.83
C GLY A 31 -19.40 -20.40 20.69
N GLN A 32 -19.82 -21.35 19.87
CA GLN A 32 -19.06 -22.57 19.59
C GLN A 32 -19.29 -23.07 18.16
N VAL A 33 -18.28 -23.75 17.62
CA VAL A 33 -18.36 -24.43 16.33
C VAL A 33 -19.12 -25.75 16.54
N VAL A 34 -19.99 -26.09 15.59
CA VAL A 34 -20.83 -27.28 15.63
C VAL A 34 -20.80 -28.06 14.31
N GLU A 35 -20.87 -29.38 14.38
CA GLU A 35 -20.70 -30.26 13.23
C GLU A 35 -22.01 -30.95 12.77
N SER A 36 -23.11 -30.74 13.50
CA SER A 36 -24.40 -31.30 13.15
C SER A 36 -25.57 -30.44 13.63
N PRO A 37 -26.80 -30.60 13.03
CA PRO A 37 -27.98 -29.90 13.50
C PRO A 37 -28.30 -30.17 14.97
N GLN A 38 -28.08 -31.41 15.43
CA GLN A 38 -28.30 -31.79 16.81
C GLN A 38 -27.33 -31.05 17.75
N GLN A 39 -26.04 -31.00 17.43
CA GLN A 39 -25.05 -30.22 18.19
C GLN A 39 -25.38 -28.71 18.18
N ALA A 40 -25.95 -28.18 17.09
CA ALA A 40 -26.37 -26.78 17.04
C ALA A 40 -27.47 -26.50 18.07
N TRP A 41 -28.42 -27.40 18.24
CA TRP A 41 -29.43 -27.30 19.29
C TRP A 41 -28.85 -27.44 20.70
N GLU A 42 -27.96 -28.42 20.92
CA GLU A 42 -27.27 -28.60 22.20
C GLU A 42 -26.47 -27.35 22.59
N ALA A 43 -25.70 -26.79 21.63
CA ALA A 43 -24.99 -25.54 21.83
C ALA A 43 -25.90 -24.36 22.17
N ALA A 44 -27.06 -24.28 21.51
CA ALA A 44 -28.04 -23.23 21.80
C ALA A 44 -28.64 -23.37 23.21
N GLN A 45 -28.77 -24.59 23.72
CA GLN A 45 -29.24 -24.83 25.09
C GLN A 45 -28.18 -24.44 26.13
N GLU A 46 -26.89 -24.69 25.83
CA GLU A 46 -25.79 -24.35 26.73
C GLU A 46 -25.55 -22.81 26.76
N ILE A 47 -25.54 -22.12 25.61
CA ILE A 47 -25.36 -20.69 25.50
C ILE A 47 -26.58 -19.94 26.05
N GLY A 48 -27.77 -20.50 25.85
CA GLY A 48 -29.06 -19.88 26.16
C GLY A 48 -29.67 -19.17 24.94
N VAL A 49 -30.92 -19.54 24.64
CA VAL A 49 -31.65 -18.89 23.56
C VAL A 49 -32.09 -17.46 23.96
N PRO A 50 -32.14 -16.51 23.03
CA PRO A 50 -31.98 -16.65 21.58
C PRO A 50 -30.53 -16.75 21.12
N VAL A 51 -30.31 -17.48 20.02
CA VAL A 51 -28.99 -17.63 19.39
C VAL A 51 -28.97 -17.13 17.95
N CYS A 52 -27.76 -16.95 17.42
CA CYS A 52 -27.42 -16.74 16.03
C CYS A 52 -26.76 -18.01 15.48
N VAL A 53 -27.10 -18.43 14.28
CA VAL A 53 -26.43 -19.50 13.53
C VAL A 53 -25.85 -18.93 12.26
N LYS A 54 -24.54 -19.14 12.02
CA LYS A 54 -23.83 -18.56 10.87
C LYS A 54 -22.69 -19.46 10.38
N PRO A 55 -22.25 -19.29 9.11
CA PRO A 55 -21.04 -19.96 8.65
C PRO A 55 -19.78 -19.37 9.33
N GLY A 56 -18.79 -20.21 9.63
CA GLY A 56 -17.52 -19.82 10.26
C GLY A 56 -16.65 -18.95 9.35
N ASP A 57 -16.63 -19.26 8.07
CA ASP A 57 -15.83 -18.63 7.01
C ASP A 57 -16.66 -17.82 5.99
N GLY A 58 -17.96 -17.62 6.25
CA GLY A 58 -18.86 -16.83 5.41
C GLY A 58 -18.60 -15.33 5.48
N ASN A 59 -18.97 -14.62 4.41
CA ASN A 59 -18.88 -13.15 4.33
C ASN A 59 -20.22 -12.53 3.85
N ARG A 60 -20.35 -11.19 4.02
CA ARG A 60 -21.55 -10.41 3.60
C ARG A 60 -22.86 -10.92 4.20
N ALA A 61 -22.83 -11.37 5.44
CA ALA A 61 -23.98 -11.93 6.18
C ALA A 61 -24.76 -13.04 5.44
N ARG A 62 -24.13 -13.72 4.47
CA ARG A 62 -24.74 -14.86 3.78
C ARG A 62 -24.82 -16.06 4.72
N GLY A 63 -25.96 -16.74 4.78
CA GLY A 63 -26.18 -17.88 5.65
C GLY A 63 -26.35 -17.52 7.14
N VAL A 64 -26.41 -16.24 7.53
CA VAL A 64 -26.60 -15.82 8.92
C VAL A 64 -28.09 -15.78 9.27
N SER A 65 -28.49 -16.53 10.31
CA SER A 65 -29.84 -16.53 10.87
C SER A 65 -29.80 -16.06 12.31
N LEU A 66 -30.63 -15.10 12.67
CA LEU A 66 -30.61 -14.37 13.95
C LEU A 66 -31.86 -14.62 14.79
N ASP A 67 -31.76 -14.42 16.12
CA ASP A 67 -32.86 -14.47 17.11
C ASP A 67 -33.62 -15.80 17.04
N LEU A 68 -32.86 -16.91 17.00
CA LEU A 68 -33.42 -18.25 16.94
C LEU A 68 -33.68 -18.78 18.35
N ARG A 69 -34.88 -19.38 18.55
CA ARG A 69 -35.32 -19.87 19.89
C ARG A 69 -35.78 -21.31 19.87
N GLU A 70 -36.29 -21.77 18.73
CA GLU A 70 -36.89 -23.07 18.55
C GLU A 70 -35.92 -24.06 17.90
N GLN A 71 -35.91 -25.29 18.34
CA GLN A 71 -35.05 -26.35 17.79
C GLN A 71 -35.15 -26.47 16.27
N ALA A 72 -36.38 -26.51 15.73
CA ALA A 72 -36.60 -26.66 14.30
C ALA A 72 -36.02 -25.52 13.46
N ASP A 73 -36.03 -24.28 13.99
CA ASP A 73 -35.46 -23.13 13.33
C ASP A 73 -33.92 -23.13 13.40
N ILE A 74 -33.34 -23.60 14.52
CA ILE A 74 -31.88 -23.72 14.70
C ILE A 74 -31.32 -24.78 13.77
N GLU A 75 -31.98 -25.95 13.69
CA GLU A 75 -31.59 -27.04 12.77
C GLU A 75 -31.72 -26.61 11.28
N ALA A 76 -32.77 -25.87 10.94
CA ALA A 76 -32.93 -25.32 9.60
C ALA A 76 -31.84 -24.26 9.30
N ALA A 77 -31.50 -23.42 10.27
CA ALA A 77 -30.45 -22.42 10.13
C ALA A 77 -29.06 -23.06 10.01
N TYR A 78 -28.80 -24.18 10.66
CA TYR A 78 -27.58 -24.97 10.48
C TYR A 78 -27.41 -25.38 9.01
N ALA A 79 -28.45 -25.95 8.40
CA ALA A 79 -28.41 -26.34 6.98
C ALA A 79 -28.15 -25.15 6.04
N ILE A 80 -28.77 -23.98 6.32
CA ILE A 80 -28.56 -22.74 5.57
C ILE A 80 -27.11 -22.24 5.70
N ALA A 81 -26.56 -22.30 6.91
CA ALA A 81 -25.18 -21.86 7.18
C ALA A 81 -24.15 -22.79 6.50
N LEU A 82 -24.37 -24.11 6.58
CA LEU A 82 -23.48 -25.11 5.98
C LEU A 82 -23.45 -25.02 4.44
N ASP A 83 -24.55 -24.62 3.79
CA ASP A 83 -24.58 -24.39 2.33
C ASP A 83 -23.70 -23.17 1.90
N GLN A 84 -23.35 -22.31 2.83
CA GLN A 84 -22.61 -21.06 2.57
C GLN A 84 -21.19 -21.04 3.11
N GLY A 85 -20.76 -22.06 3.88
CA GLY A 85 -19.42 -22.13 4.48
C GLY A 85 -19.00 -23.57 4.80
N SER A 86 -17.76 -23.72 5.24
CA SER A 86 -17.18 -25.03 5.60
C SER A 86 -17.47 -25.46 7.04
N GLU A 87 -17.81 -24.51 7.92
CA GLU A 87 -18.10 -24.69 9.33
C GLU A 87 -19.35 -23.90 9.72
N VAL A 88 -20.01 -24.35 10.80
CA VAL A 88 -21.18 -23.65 11.35
C VAL A 88 -20.90 -23.26 12.80
N ILE A 89 -21.20 -22.00 13.13
CA ILE A 89 -21.05 -21.44 14.48
C ILE A 89 -22.44 -21.09 15.02
N VAL A 90 -22.69 -21.52 16.28
CA VAL A 90 -23.83 -21.08 17.08
C VAL A 90 -23.34 -20.09 18.11
N GLU A 91 -23.96 -18.91 18.20
CA GLU A 91 -23.55 -17.84 19.09
C GLU A 91 -24.73 -17.21 19.82
N GLN A 92 -24.45 -16.61 20.96
CA GLN A 92 -25.40 -15.76 21.68
C GLN A 92 -25.94 -14.69 20.74
N PHE A 93 -27.25 -14.54 20.66
CA PHE A 93 -27.85 -13.41 19.95
C PHE A 93 -27.77 -12.16 20.81
N ILE A 94 -27.11 -11.13 20.28
CA ILE A 94 -27.00 -9.83 20.92
C ILE A 94 -28.10 -8.92 20.39
N GLN A 95 -28.91 -8.39 21.28
CA GLN A 95 -29.93 -7.41 20.91
C GLN A 95 -29.29 -6.09 20.56
N GLY A 96 -29.65 -5.52 19.41
CA GLY A 96 -29.13 -4.24 18.96
C GLY A 96 -29.05 -4.14 17.45
N LEU A 97 -28.46 -3.03 17.01
CA LEU A 97 -28.17 -2.78 15.61
C LEU A 97 -26.70 -3.09 15.32
N GLU A 98 -26.44 -3.54 14.12
CA GLU A 98 -25.10 -3.79 13.62
C GLU A 98 -24.46 -2.47 13.15
N HIS A 99 -23.21 -2.26 13.52
CA HIS A 99 -22.42 -1.09 13.16
C HIS A 99 -21.11 -1.52 12.56
N ARG A 100 -20.69 -0.91 11.45
CA ARG A 100 -19.38 -1.07 10.84
C ARG A 100 -18.50 0.12 11.19
N LEU A 101 -17.43 -0.13 11.92
CA LEU A 101 -16.44 0.86 12.33
C LEU A 101 -15.17 0.71 11.50
N LEU A 102 -14.79 1.72 10.73
CA LEU A 102 -13.56 1.73 9.95
C LEU A 102 -12.41 2.29 10.78
N VAL A 103 -11.46 1.44 11.07
CA VAL A 103 -10.22 1.79 11.77
C VAL A 103 -9.09 1.89 10.76
N VAL A 104 -8.30 2.97 10.82
CA VAL A 104 -7.09 3.19 10.03
C VAL A 104 -5.97 3.61 10.99
N GLY A 105 -4.96 2.75 11.13
CA GLY A 105 -3.90 2.91 12.12
C GLY A 105 -4.46 2.94 13.54
N GLU A 106 -4.30 4.06 14.23
CA GLU A 106 -4.77 4.27 15.61
C GLU A 106 -6.01 5.17 15.68
N ARG A 107 -6.80 5.24 14.61
CA ARG A 107 -7.95 6.15 14.53
C ARG A 107 -9.20 5.44 14.03
N LEU A 108 -10.34 5.71 14.66
CA LEU A 108 -11.66 5.50 14.06
C LEU A 108 -11.86 6.61 13.02
N VAL A 109 -12.04 6.24 11.75
CA VAL A 109 -12.14 7.18 10.62
C VAL A 109 -13.57 7.39 10.19
N ALA A 110 -14.37 6.33 10.20
CA ALA A 110 -15.78 6.37 9.85
C ALA A 110 -16.56 5.25 10.54
N ALA A 111 -17.85 5.45 10.73
CA ALA A 111 -18.75 4.44 11.24
C ALA A 111 -20.10 4.50 10.53
N SER A 112 -20.64 3.31 10.19
CA SER A 112 -21.94 3.16 9.55
C SER A 112 -22.82 2.23 10.36
N ARG A 113 -24.13 2.50 10.36
CA ARG A 113 -25.15 1.68 10.99
C ARG A 113 -25.96 0.92 9.94
N GLY A 114 -26.18 -0.36 10.19
CA GLY A 114 -27.08 -1.21 9.43
C GLY A 114 -28.53 -0.99 9.85
N GLU A 115 -29.45 -1.18 8.89
CA GLU A 115 -30.87 -1.12 9.15
C GLU A 115 -31.55 -2.42 8.76
N THR A 116 -32.64 -2.74 9.44
CA THR A 116 -33.50 -3.87 9.10
C THR A 116 -34.39 -3.50 7.90
N ALA A 117 -34.70 -4.48 7.05
CA ALA A 117 -35.62 -4.26 5.93
C ALA A 117 -36.99 -4.88 6.22
N SER A 118 -38.05 -4.06 6.18
CA SER A 118 -39.43 -4.48 6.38
C SER A 118 -40.32 -3.95 5.28
N VAL A 119 -41.45 -4.64 5.03
CA VAL A 119 -42.52 -4.19 4.13
C VAL A 119 -43.82 -4.08 4.89
N THR A 120 -44.72 -3.22 4.42
CA THR A 120 -46.06 -3.06 4.98
C THR A 120 -47.09 -3.73 4.05
N GLY A 121 -47.85 -4.66 4.57
CA GLY A 121 -48.91 -5.34 3.85
C GLY A 121 -49.98 -4.36 3.35
N ASP A 122 -50.53 -4.61 2.18
CA ASP A 122 -51.62 -3.85 1.58
C ASP A 122 -52.92 -4.67 1.46
N GLY A 123 -52.88 -5.95 1.89
CA GLY A 123 -53.99 -6.89 1.78
C GLY A 123 -54.26 -7.43 0.38
N ARG A 124 -53.33 -7.18 -0.58
CA ARG A 124 -53.51 -7.55 -2.01
C ARG A 124 -52.28 -8.14 -2.62
N SER A 125 -51.10 -7.52 -2.37
CA SER A 125 -49.82 -7.89 -2.95
C SER A 125 -49.14 -8.98 -2.11
N THR A 126 -48.44 -9.88 -2.78
CA THR A 126 -47.56 -10.87 -2.10
C THR A 126 -46.36 -10.18 -1.45
N VAL A 127 -45.73 -10.84 -0.48
CA VAL A 127 -44.47 -10.32 0.14
C VAL A 127 -43.43 -10.03 -0.95
N ARG A 128 -43.28 -10.87 -1.95
CA ARG A 128 -42.38 -10.71 -3.08
C ARG A 128 -42.66 -9.41 -3.85
N GLU A 129 -43.91 -9.14 -4.16
CA GLU A 129 -44.31 -7.92 -4.84
C GLU A 129 -44.09 -6.68 -3.96
N LEU A 130 -44.40 -6.76 -2.68
CA LEU A 130 -44.15 -5.68 -1.72
C LEU A 130 -42.64 -5.38 -1.58
N VAL A 131 -41.79 -6.39 -1.52
CA VAL A 131 -40.32 -6.23 -1.51
C VAL A 131 -39.87 -5.49 -2.78
N ASN A 132 -40.39 -5.86 -3.95
CA ASN A 132 -40.02 -5.17 -5.18
C ASN A 132 -40.54 -3.73 -5.22
N GLN A 133 -41.75 -3.48 -4.71
CA GLN A 133 -42.37 -2.16 -4.72
C GLN A 133 -41.87 -1.20 -3.65
N GLN A 134 -41.64 -1.70 -2.41
CA GLN A 134 -41.32 -0.84 -1.26
C GLN A 134 -39.83 -0.81 -0.95
N ILE A 135 -39.04 -1.86 -1.30
CA ILE A 135 -37.63 -1.96 -1.00
C ILE A 135 -36.81 -1.82 -2.28
N ASN A 136 -37.00 -2.71 -3.26
CA ASN A 136 -36.13 -2.78 -4.42
C ASN A 136 -36.39 -1.66 -5.46
N SER A 137 -37.47 -0.90 -5.34
CA SER A 137 -37.74 0.29 -6.16
C SER A 137 -36.84 1.49 -5.84
N ASP A 138 -36.12 1.46 -4.71
CA ASP A 138 -35.19 2.52 -4.36
C ASP A 138 -34.04 2.55 -5.38
N PRO A 139 -33.81 3.70 -6.09
CA PRO A 139 -32.78 3.80 -7.13
C PRO A 139 -31.36 3.66 -6.60
N ARG A 140 -31.16 3.75 -5.28
CA ARG A 140 -29.86 3.53 -4.60
C ARG A 140 -29.53 2.05 -4.45
N ARG A 141 -30.42 1.12 -4.88
CA ARG A 141 -30.23 -0.33 -4.80
C ARG A 141 -29.69 -0.91 -6.10
N GLY A 142 -28.71 -1.79 -5.97
CA GLY A 142 -28.11 -2.52 -7.08
C GLY A 142 -27.67 -3.93 -6.70
N SER A 143 -27.27 -4.69 -7.70
CA SER A 143 -26.83 -6.08 -7.53
C SER A 143 -25.33 -6.30 -7.77
N ASP A 144 -24.63 -5.29 -8.26
CA ASP A 144 -23.22 -5.34 -8.67
C ASP A 144 -22.25 -4.69 -7.64
N GLY A 145 -22.78 -4.16 -6.55
CA GLY A 145 -21.99 -3.49 -5.51
C GLY A 145 -21.55 -2.06 -5.86
N SER A 146 -22.05 -1.49 -6.95
CA SER A 146 -21.77 -0.08 -7.32
C SER A 146 -22.63 0.92 -6.54
N LEU A 147 -23.78 0.47 -6.03
CA LEU A 147 -24.72 1.29 -5.28
C LEU A 147 -24.67 0.98 -3.78
N PRO A 148 -25.00 1.95 -2.92
CA PRO A 148 -24.88 1.81 -1.47
C PRO A 148 -25.80 0.74 -0.86
N LEU A 149 -26.90 0.44 -1.53
CA LEU A 149 -27.89 -0.54 -1.06
C LEU A 149 -27.94 -1.76 -1.97
N GLU A 150 -28.03 -2.96 -1.37
CA GLU A 150 -28.21 -4.20 -2.12
C GLU A 150 -29.67 -4.50 -2.42
N THR A 151 -29.91 -5.15 -3.55
CA THR A 151 -31.23 -5.68 -3.91
C THR A 151 -31.60 -6.85 -2.98
N VAL A 152 -32.76 -6.79 -2.34
CA VAL A 152 -33.29 -7.88 -1.51
C VAL A 152 -33.90 -8.97 -2.40
N ARG A 153 -33.46 -10.22 -2.22
CA ARG A 153 -33.91 -11.38 -3.02
C ARG A 153 -34.43 -12.49 -2.12
N LEU A 154 -35.68 -12.87 -2.30
CA LEU A 154 -36.33 -13.96 -1.58
C LEU A 154 -36.07 -15.29 -2.28
N ARG A 155 -34.90 -15.91 -2.02
CA ARG A 155 -34.53 -17.23 -2.57
C ARG A 155 -34.94 -18.32 -1.61
N GLN A 156 -35.41 -19.46 -2.14
CA GLN A 156 -35.69 -20.63 -1.30
C GLN A 156 -34.41 -21.04 -0.50
N GLY A 157 -34.57 -21.31 0.79
CA GLY A 157 -33.44 -21.63 1.65
C GLY A 157 -32.60 -20.45 2.09
N SER A 158 -33.03 -19.21 1.88
CA SER A 158 -32.32 -18.03 2.36
C SER A 158 -32.78 -17.62 3.77
N PRO A 159 -31.92 -16.86 4.52
CA PRO A 159 -32.30 -16.32 5.84
C PRO A 159 -33.56 -15.45 5.79
N GLU A 160 -33.77 -14.70 4.72
CA GLU A 160 -34.95 -13.87 4.52
C GLU A 160 -36.23 -14.73 4.45
N VAL A 161 -36.16 -15.88 3.76
CA VAL A 161 -37.31 -16.81 3.67
C VAL A 161 -37.55 -17.52 5.00
N LEU A 162 -36.50 -17.86 5.76
CA LEU A 162 -36.65 -18.37 7.12
C LEU A 162 -37.31 -17.33 8.05
N GLU A 163 -36.92 -16.06 7.94
CA GLU A 163 -37.53 -14.97 8.72
C GLU A 163 -39.02 -14.80 8.40
N LEU A 164 -39.40 -14.89 7.11
CA LEU A 164 -40.81 -14.88 6.72
C LEU A 164 -41.60 -16.07 7.30
N LYS A 165 -41.00 -17.28 7.24
CA LYS A 165 -41.61 -18.50 7.79
C LYS A 165 -41.88 -18.38 9.30
N ARG A 166 -40.97 -17.80 10.05
CA ARG A 166 -41.14 -17.53 11.51
C ARG A 166 -42.31 -16.59 11.79
N GLN A 167 -42.66 -15.73 10.86
CA GLN A 167 -43.85 -14.85 10.94
C GLN A 167 -45.12 -15.51 10.37
N GLY A 168 -45.05 -16.80 10.02
CA GLY A 168 -46.17 -17.53 9.40
C GLY A 168 -46.45 -17.16 7.94
N LEU A 169 -45.41 -16.61 7.26
CA LEU A 169 -45.51 -16.13 5.88
C LEU A 169 -44.55 -16.88 4.94
N SER A 170 -44.81 -16.76 3.65
CA SER A 170 -43.92 -17.18 2.57
C SER A 170 -43.72 -16.00 1.61
N PRO A 171 -42.79 -16.08 0.65
CA PRO A 171 -42.65 -15.06 -0.39
C PRO A 171 -43.95 -14.77 -1.17
N ASP A 172 -44.79 -15.76 -1.27
CA ASP A 172 -46.05 -15.70 -2.04
C ASP A 172 -47.30 -15.46 -1.17
N SER A 173 -47.12 -15.30 0.15
CA SER A 173 -48.18 -14.91 1.09
C SER A 173 -48.60 -13.46 0.88
N VAL A 174 -49.88 -13.15 1.09
CA VAL A 174 -50.46 -11.81 1.05
C VAL A 174 -50.66 -11.34 2.51
N PRO A 175 -49.84 -10.43 3.05
CA PRO A 175 -50.03 -9.92 4.39
C PRO A 175 -51.23 -9.00 4.48
N GLU A 176 -51.89 -9.02 5.66
CA GLU A 176 -52.99 -8.10 5.94
C GLU A 176 -52.58 -6.64 5.80
N ALA A 177 -53.52 -5.80 5.40
CA ALA A 177 -53.27 -4.37 5.28
C ALA A 177 -52.82 -3.75 6.60
N GLY A 178 -51.72 -3.02 6.56
CA GLY A 178 -51.08 -2.40 7.72
C GLY A 178 -50.15 -3.34 8.54
N ARG A 179 -50.09 -4.65 8.24
CA ARG A 179 -49.17 -5.55 8.89
C ARG A 179 -47.72 -5.27 8.46
N SER A 180 -46.86 -4.94 9.42
CA SER A 180 -45.39 -4.87 9.18
C SER A 180 -44.82 -6.28 9.10
N VAL A 181 -44.07 -6.56 8.03
CA VAL A 181 -43.41 -7.85 7.79
C VAL A 181 -41.91 -7.60 7.71
N LEU A 182 -41.17 -8.15 8.68
CA LEU A 182 -39.72 -8.10 8.67
C LEU A 182 -39.19 -9.06 7.58
N VAL A 183 -38.39 -8.54 6.66
CA VAL A 183 -37.84 -9.32 5.54
C VAL A 183 -36.38 -9.67 5.79
N LYS A 184 -35.61 -8.73 6.31
CA LYS A 184 -34.18 -8.91 6.56
C LYS A 184 -33.79 -8.24 7.87
N ARG A 185 -33.14 -8.99 8.80
CA ARG A 185 -32.68 -8.48 10.09
C ARG A 185 -31.34 -7.76 10.00
N THR A 186 -30.45 -8.24 9.13
CA THR A 186 -29.17 -7.57 8.83
C THR A 186 -29.37 -6.68 7.63
N GLY A 187 -29.40 -5.38 7.84
CA GLY A 187 -29.50 -4.42 6.76
C GLY A 187 -28.16 -4.10 6.13
N ASN A 188 -28.19 -3.39 5.03
CA ASN A 188 -27.01 -2.72 4.51
C ASN A 188 -26.56 -1.66 5.51
N MET A 189 -25.26 -1.42 5.59
CA MET A 189 -24.71 -0.29 6.34
C MET A 189 -25.01 0.99 5.57
N THR A 190 -26.08 1.68 5.97
CA THR A 190 -26.66 2.73 5.14
C THR A 190 -26.54 4.12 5.70
N THR A 191 -26.43 4.24 7.02
CA THR A 191 -26.44 5.51 7.75
C THR A 191 -25.08 5.82 8.31
N ASP A 192 -24.51 6.97 7.96
CA ASP A 192 -23.30 7.46 8.63
C ASP A 192 -23.64 7.86 10.08
N ILE A 193 -22.84 7.35 11.01
CA ILE A 193 -22.98 7.60 12.45
C ILE A 193 -21.64 7.96 13.10
N THR A 194 -20.67 8.37 12.31
CA THR A 194 -19.29 8.59 12.75
C THR A 194 -19.19 9.51 13.95
N ASP A 195 -19.94 10.61 13.94
CA ASP A 195 -19.81 11.68 14.95
C ASP A 195 -20.48 11.35 16.29
N ILE A 196 -21.29 10.30 16.35
CA ILE A 196 -22.01 9.90 17.56
C ILE A 196 -21.43 8.65 18.25
N VAL A 197 -20.40 8.05 17.69
CA VAL A 197 -19.75 6.87 18.29
C VAL A 197 -19.09 7.26 19.60
N HIS A 198 -19.42 6.52 20.68
CA HIS A 198 -18.82 6.78 21.98
C HIS A 198 -17.30 6.55 21.95
N PRO A 199 -16.48 7.41 22.58
CA PRO A 199 -15.01 7.29 22.57
C PRO A 199 -14.50 5.92 23.06
N ASP A 200 -15.15 5.32 24.05
CA ASP A 200 -14.80 3.97 24.53
C ASP A 200 -15.03 2.90 23.47
N VAL A 201 -16.13 2.99 22.69
CA VAL A 201 -16.40 2.07 21.58
C VAL A 201 -15.33 2.21 20.48
N ALA A 202 -14.97 3.46 20.15
CA ALA A 202 -13.89 3.74 19.22
C ALA A 202 -12.56 3.14 19.69
N ALA A 203 -12.21 3.31 20.97
CA ALA A 203 -11.00 2.74 21.56
C ALA A 203 -11.00 1.20 21.52
N GLN A 204 -12.13 0.57 21.80
CA GLN A 204 -12.26 -0.90 21.73
C GLN A 204 -12.13 -1.41 20.28
N ALA A 205 -12.69 -0.71 19.30
CA ALA A 205 -12.55 -1.07 17.89
C ALA A 205 -11.09 -0.94 17.42
N ILE A 206 -10.38 0.13 17.81
CA ILE A 206 -8.96 0.32 17.53
C ILE A 206 -8.13 -0.80 18.18
N LEU A 207 -8.42 -1.13 19.44
CA LEU A 207 -7.73 -2.20 20.14
C LEU A 207 -8.00 -3.56 19.48
N ALA A 208 -9.22 -3.85 19.05
CA ALA A 208 -9.57 -5.07 18.34
C ALA A 208 -8.79 -5.24 17.03
N ALA A 209 -8.70 -4.18 16.20
CA ALA A 209 -7.89 -4.17 14.99
C ALA A 209 -6.41 -4.45 15.29
N LYS A 210 -5.87 -3.83 16.35
CA LYS A 210 -4.48 -3.98 16.78
C LYS A 210 -4.16 -5.39 17.30
N ILE A 211 -5.09 -6.02 18.06
CA ILE A 211 -4.94 -7.41 18.55
C ILE A 211 -4.84 -8.38 17.38
N VAL A 212 -5.66 -8.21 16.35
CA VAL A 212 -5.62 -9.04 15.13
C VAL A 212 -4.38 -8.74 14.28
N GLY A 213 -3.80 -7.55 14.42
CA GLY A 213 -2.61 -7.11 13.66
C GLY A 213 -2.96 -6.44 12.33
N LEU A 214 -4.14 -5.83 12.24
CA LEU A 214 -4.59 -5.10 11.06
C LEU A 214 -4.34 -3.60 11.22
N ASP A 215 -3.75 -2.97 10.23
CA ASP A 215 -3.55 -1.52 10.17
C ASP A 215 -4.74 -0.78 9.53
N ILE A 216 -5.51 -1.46 8.69
CA ILE A 216 -6.78 -1.00 8.12
C ILE A 216 -7.80 -2.11 8.36
N ALA A 217 -8.81 -1.84 9.17
CA ALA A 217 -9.79 -2.84 9.59
C ALA A 217 -11.22 -2.32 9.59
N GLY A 218 -12.16 -3.18 9.22
CA GLY A 218 -13.58 -2.99 9.50
C GLY A 218 -13.99 -3.80 10.72
N VAL A 219 -14.37 -3.13 11.79
CA VAL A 219 -14.81 -3.77 13.03
C VAL A 219 -16.33 -3.73 13.11
N ASP A 220 -16.94 -4.90 13.22
CA ASP A 220 -18.38 -5.04 13.34
C ASP A 220 -18.77 -5.13 14.82
N VAL A 221 -19.64 -4.20 15.22
CA VAL A 221 -20.14 -4.06 16.58
C VAL A 221 -21.67 -4.18 16.58
N VAL A 222 -22.20 -5.03 17.44
CA VAL A 222 -23.65 -5.07 17.69
C VAL A 222 -23.91 -4.46 19.07
N THR A 223 -24.74 -3.42 19.11
CA THR A 223 -25.10 -2.73 20.36
C THR A 223 -26.49 -2.10 20.28
N PRO A 224 -27.23 -2.05 21.39
CA PRO A 224 -28.48 -1.29 21.47
C PRO A 224 -28.28 0.22 21.28
N ASP A 225 -27.12 0.75 21.74
CA ASP A 225 -26.83 2.18 21.71
C ASP A 225 -25.32 2.42 21.57
N ILE A 226 -24.91 2.87 20.37
CA ILE A 226 -23.49 3.15 20.03
C ILE A 226 -22.97 4.42 20.74
N THR A 227 -23.83 5.23 21.30
CA THR A 227 -23.48 6.45 22.04
C THR A 227 -23.12 6.19 23.51
N GLN A 228 -23.13 4.92 23.92
CA GLN A 228 -22.77 4.45 25.27
C GLN A 228 -21.64 3.43 25.21
N PRO A 229 -20.85 3.26 26.29
CA PRO A 229 -19.87 2.20 26.40
C PRO A 229 -20.51 0.81 26.20
N LEU A 230 -19.85 -0.10 25.45
CA LEU A 230 -20.38 -1.44 25.16
C LEU A 230 -20.71 -2.23 26.44
N ALA A 231 -19.84 -2.16 27.44
CA ALA A 231 -20.03 -2.85 28.72
C ALA A 231 -21.29 -2.39 29.48
N LYS A 232 -21.73 -1.14 29.28
CA LYS A 232 -22.92 -0.60 29.95
C LYS A 232 -24.23 -1.08 29.33
N VAL A 233 -24.22 -1.30 28.02
CA VAL A 233 -25.43 -1.62 27.24
C VAL A 233 -25.47 -3.05 26.71
N GLY A 234 -24.47 -3.86 27.05
CA GLY A 234 -24.36 -5.24 26.58
C GLY A 234 -23.99 -5.35 25.08
N GLY A 235 -23.30 -4.34 24.54
CA GLY A 235 -22.78 -4.39 23.19
C GLY A 235 -21.50 -5.24 23.08
N VAL A 236 -21.23 -5.77 21.88
CA VAL A 236 -20.10 -6.67 21.61
C VAL A 236 -19.46 -6.41 20.25
N VAL A 237 -18.19 -6.79 20.11
CA VAL A 237 -17.51 -6.91 18.82
C VAL A 237 -17.80 -8.31 18.25
N VAL A 238 -18.39 -8.37 17.07
CA VAL A 238 -18.77 -9.65 16.43
C VAL A 238 -17.79 -10.12 15.37
N GLU A 239 -17.08 -9.18 14.72
CA GLU A 239 -16.14 -9.50 13.65
C GLU A 239 -15.09 -8.39 13.47
N VAL A 240 -13.88 -8.77 13.03
CA VAL A 240 -12.83 -7.85 12.60
C VAL A 240 -12.41 -8.26 11.20
N ASN A 241 -12.58 -7.38 10.23
CA ASN A 241 -12.38 -7.67 8.80
C ASN A 241 -11.12 -6.99 8.26
N ALA A 242 -10.26 -7.77 7.57
CA ALA A 242 -9.21 -7.24 6.72
C ALA A 242 -9.79 -6.77 5.38
N GLY A 243 -9.26 -5.68 4.82
CA GLY A 243 -9.71 -5.15 3.54
C GLY A 243 -11.19 -4.74 3.51
N PRO A 244 -11.65 -3.88 4.43
CA PRO A 244 -13.06 -3.52 4.53
C PRO A 244 -13.57 -2.76 3.31
N SER A 245 -14.84 -2.97 2.95
CA SER A 245 -15.50 -2.15 1.93
C SER A 245 -15.60 -0.70 2.38
N LEU A 246 -15.26 0.23 1.49
CA LEU A 246 -15.27 1.66 1.77
C LEU A 246 -16.52 2.37 1.26
N LEU A 247 -17.29 1.73 0.35
CA LEU A 247 -18.41 2.36 -0.34
C LEU A 247 -19.46 2.93 0.63
N MET A 248 -19.78 2.21 1.69
CA MET A 248 -20.76 2.65 2.70
C MET A 248 -20.37 3.92 3.43
N HIS A 249 -19.08 4.23 3.48
CA HIS A 249 -18.56 5.45 4.09
C HIS A 249 -18.37 6.58 3.07
N LEU A 250 -18.00 6.24 1.83
CA LEU A 250 -17.81 7.20 0.73
C LEU A 250 -19.15 7.69 0.16
N ASN A 251 -20.15 6.81 0.15
CA ASN A 251 -21.48 7.09 -0.41
C ASN A 251 -22.56 6.47 0.49
N PRO A 252 -22.78 6.99 1.71
CA PRO A 252 -23.85 6.53 2.59
C PRO A 252 -25.20 6.86 1.97
N ALA A 253 -26.23 6.03 2.25
CA ALA A 253 -27.59 6.33 1.84
C ALA A 253 -28.19 7.48 2.67
N GLU A 254 -27.74 7.64 3.93
CA GLU A 254 -28.12 8.69 4.85
C GLU A 254 -26.91 9.22 5.62
N GLY A 255 -26.87 10.52 5.89
CA GLY A 255 -25.76 11.19 6.58
C GLY A 255 -24.69 11.72 5.64
N GLU A 256 -23.48 11.93 6.15
CA GLU A 256 -22.41 12.63 5.45
C GLU A 256 -21.39 11.65 4.84
N PRO A 257 -20.97 11.85 3.58
CA PRO A 257 -19.83 11.14 3.01
C PRO A 257 -18.54 11.40 3.80
N ARG A 258 -17.73 10.35 4.03
CA ARG A 258 -16.46 10.45 4.74
C ARG A 258 -15.29 10.21 3.78
N ASP A 259 -14.29 11.10 3.81
CA ASP A 259 -13.09 10.99 2.97
C ASP A 259 -12.12 9.95 3.55
N VAL A 260 -12.56 8.70 3.58
CA VAL A 260 -11.79 7.56 4.13
C VAL A 260 -10.59 7.22 3.26
N GLY A 261 -10.65 7.50 1.96
CA GLY A 261 -9.54 7.29 1.04
C GLY A 261 -8.33 8.15 1.40
N ARG A 262 -8.58 9.41 1.75
CA ARG A 262 -7.52 10.32 2.23
C ARG A 262 -6.92 9.83 3.55
N ALA A 263 -7.75 9.42 4.50
CA ALA A 263 -7.26 8.92 5.78
C ALA A 263 -6.35 7.68 5.61
N ILE A 264 -6.69 6.79 4.67
CA ILE A 264 -5.86 5.63 4.31
C ILE A 264 -4.56 6.09 3.65
N ALA A 265 -4.62 7.00 2.69
CA ALA A 265 -3.43 7.53 2.02
C ALA A 265 -2.47 8.22 3.01
N ASP A 266 -2.99 9.07 3.90
CA ASP A 266 -2.20 9.76 4.93
C ASP A 266 -1.58 8.78 5.95
N HIS A 267 -2.25 7.64 6.21
CA HIS A 267 -1.70 6.57 7.06
C HIS A 267 -0.57 5.80 6.37
N LEU A 268 -0.75 5.47 5.09
CA LEU A 268 0.24 4.72 4.31
C LEU A 268 1.47 5.57 3.96
N PHE A 269 1.29 6.86 3.76
CA PHE A 269 2.31 7.84 3.36
C PHE A 269 2.32 9.03 4.33
N PRO A 270 2.83 8.85 5.56
CA PRO A 270 2.78 9.90 6.58
C PRO A 270 3.73 11.06 6.24
N GLY A 271 3.27 12.28 6.45
CA GLY A 271 4.07 13.50 6.28
C GLY A 271 4.46 13.77 4.84
N SER A 272 5.76 13.76 4.55
CA SER A 272 6.32 13.95 3.21
C SER A 272 6.71 12.65 2.51
N ASP A 273 6.30 11.51 3.06
CA ASP A 273 6.57 10.20 2.43
C ASP A 273 5.77 10.08 1.13
N HIS A 274 6.46 9.89 0.02
CA HIS A 274 5.86 9.71 -1.30
C HIS A 274 5.76 8.23 -1.72
N GLY A 275 6.12 7.31 -0.83
CA GLY A 275 6.18 5.88 -1.11
C GLY A 275 7.26 5.49 -2.13
N ARG A 276 8.23 6.38 -2.35
CA ARG A 276 9.32 6.16 -3.31
C ARG A 276 10.64 5.98 -2.58
N ILE A 277 11.41 4.99 -3.00
CA ILE A 277 12.82 4.89 -2.66
C ILE A 277 13.64 5.84 -3.55
N PRO A 278 14.79 6.37 -3.10
CA PRO A 278 15.71 7.07 -3.97
C PRO A 278 16.18 6.18 -5.11
N VAL A 279 15.94 6.63 -6.34
CA VAL A 279 16.43 5.99 -7.57
C VAL A 279 17.49 6.88 -8.19
N VAL A 280 18.63 6.28 -8.54
CA VAL A 280 19.73 6.92 -9.28
C VAL A 280 19.88 6.23 -10.62
N GLY A 281 19.72 6.96 -11.72
CA GLY A 281 19.96 6.46 -13.06
C GLY A 281 21.27 6.97 -13.61
N PHE A 282 22.10 6.09 -14.14
CA PHE A 282 23.37 6.41 -14.82
C PHE A 282 23.26 6.14 -16.31
N MET A 283 23.76 7.09 -17.10
CA MET A 283 23.87 6.95 -18.54
C MET A 283 25.16 7.60 -19.06
N GLY A 284 25.82 6.95 -20.02
CA GLY A 284 27.05 7.44 -20.63
C GLY A 284 27.70 6.41 -21.52
N ASP A 285 28.90 6.71 -22.03
CA ASP A 285 29.67 5.85 -22.92
C ASP A 285 30.72 5.05 -22.12
N GLY A 286 30.32 3.89 -21.61
CA GLY A 286 31.23 2.85 -21.11
C GLY A 286 31.87 3.03 -19.73
N ASP A 287 31.89 4.22 -19.13
CA ASP A 287 32.60 4.50 -17.86
C ASP A 287 31.68 4.65 -16.64
N THR A 288 30.41 4.32 -16.79
CA THR A 288 29.40 4.54 -15.74
C THR A 288 29.40 3.45 -14.67
N THR A 289 29.79 2.21 -15.01
CA THR A 289 29.72 1.04 -14.11
C THR A 289 30.46 1.26 -12.77
N ARG A 290 31.72 1.74 -12.81
CA ARG A 290 32.50 1.93 -11.60
C ARG A 290 31.99 3.12 -10.76
N SER A 291 31.49 4.17 -11.43
CA SER A 291 30.81 5.29 -10.75
C SER A 291 29.52 4.82 -10.07
N ALA A 292 28.72 4.00 -10.75
CA ALA A 292 27.48 3.42 -10.20
C ALA A 292 27.76 2.50 -9.00
N LYS A 293 28.79 1.65 -9.10
CA LYS A 293 29.24 0.80 -7.98
C LYS A 293 29.69 1.60 -6.78
N LEU A 294 30.50 2.65 -6.99
CA LEU A 294 30.93 3.53 -5.90
C LEU A 294 29.74 4.30 -5.30
N ALA A 295 28.82 4.79 -6.12
CA ALA A 295 27.60 5.43 -5.64
C ALA A 295 26.77 4.48 -4.77
N ALA A 296 26.52 3.26 -5.27
CA ALA A 296 25.81 2.22 -4.51
C ALA A 296 26.49 1.89 -3.17
N TRP A 297 27.85 1.86 -3.14
CA TRP A 297 28.61 1.70 -1.91
C TRP A 297 28.37 2.84 -0.92
N LEU A 298 28.36 4.09 -1.40
CA LEU A 298 28.10 5.26 -0.56
C LEU A 298 26.67 5.26 0.02
N LEU A 299 25.67 4.83 -0.78
CA LEU A 299 24.29 4.65 -0.31
C LEU A 299 24.19 3.56 0.74
N HIS A 300 24.87 2.43 0.54
CA HIS A 300 24.93 1.35 1.51
C HIS A 300 25.54 1.82 2.85
N LEU A 301 26.60 2.61 2.81
CA LEU A 301 27.23 3.17 4.02
C LEU A 301 26.34 4.20 4.75
N LYS A 302 25.39 4.83 4.06
CA LYS A 302 24.36 5.66 4.70
C LYS A 302 23.37 4.81 5.53
N GLY A 303 23.41 3.49 5.38
CA GLY A 303 22.56 2.53 6.08
C GLY A 303 21.41 1.98 5.25
N TRP A 304 21.31 2.34 3.97
CA TRP A 304 20.26 1.85 3.10
C TRP A 304 20.59 0.47 2.52
N THR A 305 19.60 -0.40 2.48
CA THR A 305 19.65 -1.63 1.66
C THR A 305 19.61 -1.22 0.19
N THR A 306 20.76 -1.26 -0.47
CA THR A 306 20.95 -0.71 -1.81
C THR A 306 20.93 -1.78 -2.87
N GLY A 307 20.04 -1.63 -3.86
CA GLY A 307 20.05 -2.39 -5.11
C GLY A 307 20.95 -1.72 -6.15
N LEU A 308 21.75 -2.50 -6.87
CA LEU A 308 22.54 -2.02 -8.01
C LEU A 308 22.33 -2.94 -9.21
N SER A 309 21.96 -2.35 -10.34
CA SER A 309 21.89 -2.99 -11.65
C SER A 309 22.89 -2.30 -12.58
N CYS A 310 23.89 -3.02 -13.07
CA CYS A 310 24.96 -2.47 -13.92
C CYS A 310 25.54 -3.53 -14.86
N ALA A 311 26.47 -3.14 -15.73
CA ALA A 311 27.10 -4.05 -16.69
C ALA A 311 27.73 -5.29 -16.03
N ASP A 312 28.30 -5.15 -14.83
CA ASP A 312 28.91 -6.25 -14.09
C ASP A 312 27.88 -7.20 -13.44
N GLY A 313 26.60 -6.85 -13.44
CA GLY A 313 25.53 -7.69 -12.91
C GLY A 313 24.54 -7.00 -12.00
N LEU A 314 23.84 -7.81 -11.21
CA LEU A 314 22.83 -7.41 -10.26
C LEU A 314 23.30 -7.64 -8.83
N PHE A 315 23.17 -6.63 -7.97
CA PHE A 315 23.67 -6.69 -6.61
C PHE A 315 22.61 -6.18 -5.61
N LEU A 316 22.60 -6.78 -4.43
CA LEU A 316 21.88 -6.30 -3.26
C LEU A 316 22.89 -6.05 -2.14
N ASN A 317 23.10 -4.81 -1.80
CA ASN A 317 24.25 -4.38 -1.01
C ASN A 317 25.55 -4.93 -1.64
N GLN A 318 26.34 -5.68 -0.87
CA GLN A 318 27.59 -6.32 -1.34
C GLN A 318 27.37 -7.72 -1.94
N ARG A 319 26.13 -8.23 -1.95
CA ARG A 319 25.83 -9.57 -2.45
C ARG A 319 25.54 -9.53 -3.95
N CYS A 320 26.36 -10.20 -4.74
CA CYS A 320 26.08 -10.43 -6.14
C CYS A 320 24.93 -11.45 -6.27
N LEU A 321 23.83 -11.03 -6.90
CA LEU A 321 22.66 -11.87 -7.20
C LEU A 321 22.79 -12.51 -8.59
N GLN A 322 23.44 -11.80 -9.52
CA GLN A 322 23.68 -12.24 -10.89
C GLN A 322 24.98 -11.62 -11.37
N SER A 323 25.92 -12.43 -11.82
CA SER A 323 27.17 -11.98 -12.47
C SER A 323 26.92 -11.80 -13.95
N HIS A 324 27.24 -10.62 -14.49
CA HIS A 324 27.06 -10.22 -15.89
C HIS A 324 25.61 -9.92 -16.30
N GLY A 325 25.44 -8.98 -17.22
CA GLY A 325 24.17 -8.67 -17.86
C GLY A 325 23.11 -8.13 -16.89
N GLY A 326 23.40 -7.02 -16.20
CA GLY A 326 22.45 -6.43 -15.25
C GLY A 326 21.76 -5.15 -15.74
N MET A 327 22.01 -4.70 -16.97
CA MET A 327 21.46 -3.42 -17.48
C MET A 327 20.09 -3.55 -18.13
N ASP A 328 19.58 -4.78 -18.29
CA ASP A 328 18.27 -5.05 -18.87
C ASP A 328 17.12 -4.69 -17.91
N PHE A 329 15.94 -4.47 -18.50
CA PHE A 329 14.74 -4.06 -17.77
C PHE A 329 14.34 -5.09 -16.69
N ASP A 330 14.36 -6.37 -17.02
CA ASP A 330 13.95 -7.46 -16.11
C ASP A 330 14.86 -7.54 -14.88
N SER A 331 16.17 -7.37 -15.05
CA SER A 331 17.14 -7.34 -13.95
C SER A 331 16.87 -6.17 -12.99
N ALA A 332 16.59 -5.01 -13.54
CA ALA A 332 16.27 -3.82 -12.75
C ALA A 332 14.91 -3.93 -12.05
N GLU A 333 13.88 -4.47 -12.71
CA GLU A 333 12.57 -4.71 -12.12
C GLU A 333 12.65 -5.64 -10.90
N ARG A 334 13.51 -6.65 -10.92
CA ARG A 334 13.75 -7.55 -9.78
C ARG A 334 14.21 -6.81 -8.52
N LEU A 335 14.93 -5.70 -8.64
CA LEU A 335 15.29 -4.85 -7.51
C LEU A 335 14.11 -4.00 -7.04
N LEU A 336 13.31 -3.47 -7.96
CA LEU A 336 12.17 -2.58 -7.61
C LEU A 336 11.02 -3.33 -6.93
N VAL A 337 10.80 -4.62 -7.27
CA VAL A 337 9.80 -5.44 -6.58
C VAL A 337 10.29 -6.00 -5.23
N ASN A 338 11.58 -5.89 -4.94
CA ASN A 338 12.15 -6.37 -3.68
C ASN A 338 11.91 -5.35 -2.55
N ARG A 339 11.00 -5.68 -1.65
CA ARG A 339 10.62 -4.84 -0.50
C ARG A 339 11.76 -4.48 0.46
N ALA A 340 12.89 -5.19 0.41
CA ALA A 340 14.05 -4.88 1.23
C ALA A 340 14.91 -3.76 0.65
N VAL A 341 14.72 -3.39 -0.62
CA VAL A 341 15.50 -2.32 -1.28
C VAL A 341 14.98 -0.96 -0.81
N GLU A 342 15.87 -0.16 -0.23
CA GLU A 342 15.61 1.18 0.29
C GLU A 342 16.22 2.29 -0.58
N ALA A 343 17.15 1.92 -1.49
CA ALA A 343 17.67 2.79 -2.54
C ALA A 343 18.12 1.94 -3.74
N ALA A 344 18.00 2.46 -4.96
CA ALA A 344 18.37 1.72 -6.16
C ALA A 344 19.25 2.57 -7.09
N VAL A 345 20.27 1.91 -7.67
CA VAL A 345 21.17 2.49 -8.66
C VAL A 345 21.07 1.66 -9.93
N PHE A 346 20.74 2.31 -11.04
CA PHE A 346 20.58 1.68 -12.35
C PHE A 346 21.54 2.28 -13.35
N GLU A 347 22.36 1.45 -13.95
CA GLU A 347 23.12 1.79 -15.14
C GLU A 347 22.33 1.33 -16.36
N THR A 348 22.15 2.22 -17.34
CA THR A 348 21.47 1.93 -18.60
C THR A 348 22.36 2.36 -19.75
N ASP A 349 22.63 1.49 -20.70
CA ASP A 349 23.32 1.84 -21.92
C ASP A 349 22.32 2.24 -23.02
N PRO A 350 22.80 2.85 -24.12
CA PRO A 350 21.92 3.28 -25.21
C PRO A 350 21.15 2.13 -25.87
N ARG A 351 21.71 0.92 -25.90
CA ARG A 351 21.06 -0.23 -26.51
C ARG A 351 19.82 -0.66 -25.72
N HIS A 352 19.95 -0.82 -24.40
CA HIS A 352 18.83 -1.14 -23.52
C HIS A 352 17.80 -0.01 -23.48
N LEU A 353 18.25 1.26 -23.44
CA LEU A 353 17.35 2.40 -23.52
C LEU A 353 16.46 2.38 -24.78
N LEU A 354 17.03 2.09 -25.95
CA LEU A 354 16.31 2.07 -27.22
C LEU A 354 15.42 0.84 -27.39
N ALA A 355 15.82 -0.31 -26.83
CA ALA A 355 15.08 -1.56 -26.94
C ALA A 355 13.94 -1.69 -25.93
N GLU A 356 14.17 -1.27 -24.69
CA GLU A 356 13.33 -1.59 -23.52
C GLU A 356 12.90 -0.35 -22.72
N GLY A 357 13.59 0.77 -22.87
CA GLY A 357 13.44 1.95 -22.05
C GLY A 357 14.20 1.86 -20.73
N VAL A 358 13.78 2.63 -19.73
CA VAL A 358 14.32 2.58 -18.37
C VAL A 358 13.31 1.94 -17.41
N PRO A 359 13.76 1.24 -16.36
CA PRO A 359 12.89 0.43 -15.50
C PRO A 359 12.12 1.24 -14.44
N TYR A 360 12.24 2.53 -14.42
CA TYR A 360 11.60 3.43 -13.45
C TYR A 360 10.87 4.58 -14.16
N ASP A 361 9.81 5.05 -13.53
CA ASP A 361 9.00 6.17 -14.02
C ASP A 361 9.62 7.54 -13.69
N ARG A 362 10.32 7.66 -12.56
CA ARG A 362 11.02 8.86 -12.08
C ARG A 362 12.23 8.48 -11.24
N CYS A 363 13.26 9.36 -11.24
CA CYS A 363 14.45 9.19 -10.41
C CYS A 363 14.74 10.42 -9.56
N GLN A 364 15.40 10.19 -8.42
CA GLN A 364 15.87 11.27 -7.56
C GLN A 364 17.15 11.89 -8.10
N VAL A 365 18.00 11.09 -8.74
CA VAL A 365 19.23 11.57 -9.37
C VAL A 365 19.35 10.99 -10.78
N GLY A 366 19.43 11.83 -11.78
CA GLY A 366 19.72 11.47 -13.16
C GLY A 366 21.15 11.87 -13.53
N VAL A 367 21.99 10.90 -13.87
CA VAL A 367 23.40 11.12 -14.20
C VAL A 367 23.65 10.91 -15.69
N VAL A 368 24.25 11.88 -16.36
CA VAL A 368 24.77 11.72 -17.72
C VAL A 368 26.24 12.15 -17.73
N THR A 369 27.15 11.19 -18.02
CA THR A 369 28.60 11.44 -17.98
C THR A 369 29.18 11.82 -19.32
N SER A 370 28.64 11.26 -20.39
CA SER A 370 29.09 11.49 -21.77
C SER A 370 27.93 11.23 -22.75
N MET A 371 28.07 11.72 -23.97
CA MET A 371 27.13 11.45 -25.04
C MET A 371 27.61 10.21 -25.80
N PRO A 372 26.90 9.08 -25.73
CA PRO A 372 27.29 7.88 -26.43
C PRO A 372 27.12 8.01 -27.96
N GLY A 373 27.98 7.32 -28.70
CA GLY A 373 27.85 7.19 -30.14
C GLY A 373 26.81 6.17 -30.58
N THR A 374 26.57 6.05 -31.89
CA THR A 374 25.59 5.12 -32.48
C THR A 374 26.22 3.78 -32.91
N SER A 375 27.49 3.59 -32.66
CA SER A 375 28.21 2.35 -33.01
C SER A 375 27.59 1.14 -32.32
N GLY A 376 27.24 0.11 -33.09
CA GLY A 376 26.61 -1.13 -32.57
C GLY A 376 25.09 -1.01 -32.35
N LEU A 377 24.44 0.07 -32.77
CA LEU A 377 23.01 0.31 -32.61
C LEU A 377 22.22 0.29 -33.93
N GLN A 378 22.85 -0.14 -35.05
CA GLN A 378 22.28 -0.04 -36.40
C GLN A 378 21.00 -0.86 -36.59
N ASP A 379 20.79 -1.88 -35.78
CA ASP A 379 19.58 -2.72 -35.75
C ASP A 379 18.40 -2.06 -35.01
N LEU A 380 18.67 -1.19 -34.05
CA LEU A 380 17.68 -0.47 -33.26
C LEU A 380 17.51 0.99 -33.66
N TYR A 381 18.54 1.56 -34.24
CA TYR A 381 18.64 2.98 -34.53
C TYR A 381 19.04 3.21 -35.98
N ALA A 382 18.09 3.65 -36.79
CA ALA A 382 18.29 3.99 -38.21
C ALA A 382 18.50 5.50 -38.46
N GLY A 383 18.70 6.29 -37.39
CA GLY A 383 18.85 7.74 -37.46
C GLY A 383 20.30 8.21 -37.59
N GLU A 384 20.45 9.52 -37.77
CA GLU A 384 21.74 10.20 -37.75
C GLU A 384 22.20 10.42 -36.30
N ASP A 385 23.51 10.53 -36.05
CA ASP A 385 24.10 10.71 -34.72
C ASP A 385 23.56 11.92 -33.95
N ASP A 386 23.05 12.91 -34.68
CA ASP A 386 22.47 14.14 -34.11
C ASP A 386 21.18 13.94 -33.29
N ARG A 387 20.52 12.77 -33.43
CA ARG A 387 19.32 12.44 -32.65
C ARG A 387 19.62 11.76 -31.30
N MET A 388 20.83 11.28 -31.07
CA MET A 388 21.20 10.61 -29.83
C MET A 388 20.93 11.46 -28.58
N PRO A 389 21.20 12.78 -28.56
CA PRO A 389 20.87 13.62 -27.42
C PRO A 389 19.38 13.60 -27.04
N GLY A 390 18.49 13.44 -28.04
CA GLY A 390 17.03 13.32 -27.80
C GLY A 390 16.63 12.06 -27.05
N TYR A 391 17.33 10.95 -27.26
CA TYR A 391 17.08 9.69 -26.51
C TYR A 391 17.71 9.75 -25.12
N ILE A 392 18.95 10.21 -25.01
CA ILE A 392 19.67 10.34 -23.74
C ILE A 392 18.98 11.35 -22.81
N ARG A 393 18.32 12.34 -23.37
CA ARG A 393 17.48 13.30 -22.66
C ARG A 393 16.47 12.61 -21.74
N THR A 394 15.94 11.42 -22.11
CA THR A 394 14.99 10.64 -21.29
C THR A 394 15.50 10.49 -19.85
N GLN A 395 16.81 10.28 -19.64
CA GLN A 395 17.37 10.18 -18.30
C GLN A 395 17.15 11.45 -17.46
N ILE A 396 17.11 12.62 -18.09
CA ILE A 396 16.96 13.91 -17.43
C ILE A 396 15.48 14.30 -17.30
N ASP A 397 14.65 13.98 -18.30
CA ASP A 397 13.19 14.19 -18.25
C ASP A 397 12.54 13.42 -17.09
N LEU A 398 13.17 12.35 -16.62
CA LEU A 398 12.68 11.52 -15.50
C LEU A 398 13.12 12.01 -14.12
N VAL A 399 13.96 13.05 -14.03
CA VAL A 399 14.37 13.63 -12.75
C VAL A 399 13.16 14.28 -12.07
N LEU A 400 12.93 13.94 -10.81
CA LEU A 400 11.86 14.55 -10.01
C LEU A 400 12.08 16.06 -9.85
N PRO A 401 11.03 16.88 -9.70
CA PRO A 401 11.17 18.31 -9.36
C PRO A 401 11.98 18.55 -8.07
N THR A 402 11.99 17.57 -7.15
CA THR A 402 12.80 17.57 -5.92
C THR A 402 14.16 16.89 -6.11
N GLY A 403 14.43 16.39 -7.31
CA GLY A 403 15.64 15.64 -7.65
C GLY A 403 16.76 16.53 -8.21
N THR A 404 17.81 15.87 -8.70
CA THR A 404 19.01 16.54 -9.22
C THR A 404 19.53 15.84 -10.48
N ALA A 405 19.71 16.60 -11.57
CA ALA A 405 20.47 16.17 -12.73
C ALA A 405 21.97 16.40 -12.48
N VAL A 406 22.79 15.36 -12.56
CA VAL A 406 24.25 15.40 -12.44
C VAL A 406 24.86 15.30 -13.83
N LEU A 407 25.46 16.39 -14.31
CA LEU A 407 25.86 16.57 -15.71
C LEU A 407 27.34 16.97 -15.83
N ASN A 408 28.02 16.36 -16.81
CA ASN A 408 29.39 16.70 -17.16
C ASN A 408 29.42 18.07 -17.89
N ALA A 409 30.01 19.09 -17.24
CA ALA A 409 30.13 20.42 -17.80
C ALA A 409 31.10 20.53 -19.01
N GLU A 410 32.04 19.56 -19.11
CA GLU A 410 33.07 19.54 -20.15
C GLU A 410 32.56 18.97 -21.50
N ASN A 411 31.36 18.36 -21.50
CA ASN A 411 30.70 17.90 -22.71
C ASN A 411 29.49 18.78 -23.02
N ASP A 412 29.56 19.54 -24.11
CA ASP A 412 28.54 20.53 -24.48
C ASP A 412 27.16 19.90 -24.65
N LEU A 413 27.07 18.75 -25.34
CA LEU A 413 25.80 18.03 -25.56
C LEU A 413 25.18 17.52 -24.25
N VAL A 414 26.02 17.09 -23.30
CA VAL A 414 25.55 16.67 -21.98
C VAL A 414 25.11 17.88 -21.15
N ALA A 415 25.88 18.94 -21.17
CA ALA A 415 25.56 20.14 -20.40
C ALA A 415 24.26 20.80 -20.88
N ASP A 416 23.97 20.74 -22.17
CA ASP A 416 22.74 21.30 -22.77
C ASP A 416 21.48 20.52 -22.32
N LEU A 417 21.61 19.29 -21.78
CA LEU A 417 20.49 18.57 -21.18
C LEU A 417 19.94 19.25 -19.92
N ALA A 418 20.70 20.14 -19.30
CA ALA A 418 20.28 20.85 -18.09
C ALA A 418 18.93 21.59 -18.25
N GLN A 419 18.63 22.08 -19.47
CA GLN A 419 17.36 22.77 -19.75
C GLN A 419 16.11 21.90 -19.65
N TYR A 420 16.27 20.58 -19.61
CA TYR A 420 15.18 19.62 -19.57
C TYR A 420 14.93 19.05 -18.17
N SER A 421 15.75 19.42 -17.17
CA SER A 421 15.55 18.96 -15.80
C SER A 421 14.42 19.72 -15.11
N ASP A 422 13.42 19.01 -14.63
CA ASP A 422 12.39 19.56 -13.73
C ASP A 422 12.97 19.89 -12.34
N GLY A 423 14.08 19.23 -11.96
CA GLY A 423 14.76 19.37 -10.68
C GLY A 423 15.99 20.27 -10.74
N GLY A 424 16.79 20.25 -9.67
CA GLY A 424 18.06 20.95 -9.61
C GLY A 424 19.08 20.40 -10.60
N VAL A 425 20.08 21.22 -10.96
CA VAL A 425 21.23 20.81 -11.78
C VAL A 425 22.51 20.91 -10.95
N LEU A 426 23.33 19.87 -11.02
CA LEU A 426 24.68 19.83 -10.47
C LEU A 426 25.65 19.58 -11.61
N PHE A 427 26.46 20.57 -11.95
CA PHE A 427 27.55 20.41 -12.92
C PHE A 427 28.83 19.95 -12.24
N TYR A 428 29.54 19.04 -12.91
CA TYR A 428 30.88 18.67 -12.50
C TYR A 428 31.90 18.84 -13.65
N ALA A 429 33.15 19.08 -13.31
CA ALA A 429 34.26 19.17 -14.25
C ALA A 429 35.58 18.72 -13.59
N SER A 430 36.60 18.45 -14.41
CA SER A 430 37.95 18.10 -13.95
C SER A 430 38.69 19.26 -13.30
N SER A 431 38.26 20.53 -13.54
CA SER A 431 38.86 21.76 -13.00
C SER A 431 37.79 22.80 -12.67
N GLU A 432 38.10 23.64 -11.68
CA GLU A 432 37.29 24.84 -11.34
C GLU A 432 37.28 25.91 -12.41
N ASP A 433 38.34 25.95 -13.26
CA ASP A 433 38.51 26.99 -14.31
C ASP A 433 37.53 26.85 -15.47
N HIS A 434 36.72 25.76 -15.49
CA HIS A 434 35.75 25.57 -16.56
C HIS A 434 34.65 26.64 -16.49
N ALA A 435 34.40 27.33 -17.62
CA ALA A 435 33.50 28.48 -17.69
C ALA A 435 32.07 28.17 -17.17
N ARG A 436 31.50 26.96 -17.48
CA ARG A 436 30.19 26.57 -16.98
C ARG A 436 30.16 26.39 -15.49
N ILE A 437 31.22 25.83 -14.89
CA ILE A 437 31.35 25.66 -13.43
C ILE A 437 31.32 27.05 -12.78
N ALA A 438 32.14 27.99 -13.27
CA ALA A 438 32.18 29.34 -12.74
C ALA A 438 30.83 30.08 -12.88
N ALA A 439 30.18 30.00 -14.05
CA ALA A 439 28.90 30.64 -14.29
C ALA A 439 27.77 30.06 -13.44
N HIS A 440 27.66 28.73 -13.34
CA HIS A 440 26.62 28.03 -12.57
C HIS A 440 26.77 28.29 -11.06
N ARG A 441 28.01 28.28 -10.58
CA ARG A 441 28.36 28.61 -9.19
C ARG A 441 28.01 30.08 -8.87
N ALA A 442 28.29 31.03 -9.78
CA ALA A 442 27.95 32.44 -9.58
C ALA A 442 26.43 32.66 -9.40
N GLN A 443 25.59 31.78 -9.93
CA GLN A 443 24.14 31.76 -9.75
C GLN A 443 23.70 31.10 -8.44
N GLY A 444 24.63 30.72 -7.56
CA GLY A 444 24.33 30.04 -6.29
C GLY A 444 24.02 28.55 -6.41
N GLN A 445 24.23 27.96 -7.58
CA GLN A 445 23.93 26.55 -7.87
C GLN A 445 25.06 25.61 -7.43
N ARG A 446 24.75 24.30 -7.38
CA ARG A 446 25.69 23.25 -6.98
C ARG A 446 26.67 22.92 -8.11
N VAL A 447 27.97 22.85 -7.79
CA VAL A 447 29.04 22.40 -8.70
C VAL A 447 30.03 21.52 -7.96
N ALA A 448 30.72 20.64 -8.68
CA ALA A 448 31.79 19.81 -8.13
C ALA A 448 32.99 19.80 -9.10
N PHE A 449 34.19 19.86 -8.55
CA PHE A 449 35.42 19.91 -9.34
C PHE A 449 36.66 19.46 -8.55
N TRP A 450 37.74 19.24 -9.28
CA TRP A 450 39.05 19.04 -8.69
C TRP A 450 39.84 20.36 -8.68
N ARG A 451 40.47 20.67 -7.55
CA ARG A 451 41.43 21.79 -7.38
C ARG A 451 42.68 21.27 -6.68
N GLU A 452 43.84 21.33 -7.33
CA GLU A 452 45.13 20.87 -6.77
C GLU A 452 45.06 19.46 -6.13
N GLY A 453 44.31 18.55 -6.78
CA GLY A 453 44.11 17.18 -6.27
C GLY A 453 43.13 17.06 -5.11
N GLN A 454 42.41 18.12 -4.77
CA GLN A 454 41.32 18.11 -3.78
C GLN A 454 39.97 18.10 -4.48
N LEU A 455 39.07 17.22 -4.06
CA LEU A 455 37.66 17.19 -4.51
C LEU A 455 36.87 18.22 -3.72
N ILE A 456 36.33 19.20 -4.42
CA ILE A 456 35.53 20.29 -3.87
C ILE A 456 34.07 20.14 -4.31
N LEU A 457 33.16 20.20 -3.35
CA LEU A 457 31.74 20.42 -3.56
C LEU A 457 31.44 21.87 -3.19
N ALA A 458 30.87 22.64 -4.13
CA ALA A 458 30.62 24.06 -3.91
C ALA A 458 29.19 24.45 -4.27
N GLN A 459 28.59 25.33 -3.47
CA GLN A 459 27.32 25.98 -3.77
C GLN A 459 27.45 27.49 -3.48
N GLY A 460 27.39 28.27 -4.54
CA GLY A 460 27.68 29.70 -4.43
C GLY A 460 29.09 29.94 -3.86
N GLN A 461 29.18 30.65 -2.75
CA GLN A 461 30.45 30.94 -2.07
C GLN A 461 30.85 29.86 -1.05
N HIS A 462 29.95 28.93 -0.75
CA HIS A 462 30.25 27.87 0.21
C HIS A 462 30.96 26.70 -0.47
N GLU A 463 32.10 26.29 0.09
CA GLU A 463 32.90 25.15 -0.38
C GLU A 463 33.09 24.11 0.72
N THR A 464 33.07 22.87 0.31
CA THR A 464 33.38 21.74 1.18
C THR A 464 34.45 20.88 0.52
N GLU A 465 35.62 20.76 1.15
CA GLU A 465 36.65 19.80 0.75
C GLU A 465 36.24 18.39 1.21
N VAL A 466 36.05 17.48 0.24
CA VAL A 466 35.63 16.11 0.52
C VAL A 466 36.84 15.21 0.78
N LEU A 467 37.76 15.14 -0.18
CA LEU A 467 38.94 14.28 -0.11
C LEU A 467 40.06 14.80 -1.00
N SER A 468 41.27 14.24 -0.81
CA SER A 468 42.44 14.57 -1.64
C SER A 468 43.04 13.31 -2.26
N THR A 469 43.46 13.41 -3.54
CA THR A 469 44.19 12.36 -4.27
C THR A 469 45.54 12.06 -3.64
N HIS A 470 46.09 12.97 -2.86
CA HIS A 470 47.37 12.79 -2.15
C HIS A 470 47.26 11.89 -0.89
N ARG A 471 46.03 11.59 -0.46
CA ARG A 471 45.82 10.65 0.66
C ARG A 471 46.18 9.23 0.25
N PRO A 472 46.96 8.46 1.05
CA PRO A 472 47.49 7.16 0.66
C PRO A 472 46.42 6.16 0.15
N ALA A 473 45.25 6.12 0.80
CA ALA A 473 44.17 5.22 0.39
C ALA A 473 43.61 5.59 -0.99
N VAL A 474 43.39 6.87 -1.26
CA VAL A 474 42.87 7.34 -2.57
C VAL A 474 43.95 7.18 -3.65
N ALA A 475 45.17 7.59 -3.36
CA ALA A 475 46.32 7.42 -4.27
C ALA A 475 46.52 5.95 -4.67
N LYS A 476 46.32 5.02 -3.74
CA LYS A 476 46.36 3.58 -4.03
C LYS A 476 45.27 3.14 -5.00
N LEU A 477 44.00 3.56 -4.79
CA LEU A 477 42.87 3.22 -5.69
C LEU A 477 43.12 3.72 -7.11
N LEU A 478 43.60 4.95 -7.26
CA LEU A 478 43.93 5.56 -8.55
C LEU A 478 45.10 4.83 -9.21
N LYS A 479 46.20 4.52 -8.47
CA LYS A 479 47.37 3.81 -8.99
C LYS A 479 47.08 2.39 -9.41
N GLU A 480 46.23 1.68 -8.67
CA GLU A 480 45.80 0.31 -8.99
C GLU A 480 44.76 0.28 -10.12
N GLY A 481 44.32 1.42 -10.63
CA GLY A 481 43.30 1.52 -11.71
C GLY A 481 41.92 1.05 -11.26
N LYS A 482 41.67 0.94 -9.95
CA LYS A 482 40.37 0.53 -9.42
C LYS A 482 39.31 1.61 -9.63
N LEU A 483 39.71 2.87 -9.53
CA LEU A 483 38.88 4.04 -9.79
C LEU A 483 39.72 5.10 -10.49
N THR A 484 39.04 5.95 -11.27
CA THR A 484 39.60 7.21 -11.80
C THR A 484 39.14 8.41 -10.96
N ALA A 485 39.80 9.56 -11.13
CA ALA A 485 39.38 10.79 -10.47
C ALA A 485 37.97 11.23 -10.92
N SER A 486 37.62 11.01 -12.20
CA SER A 486 36.30 11.31 -12.74
C SER A 486 35.21 10.44 -12.08
N GLU A 487 35.44 9.14 -11.94
CA GLU A 487 34.47 8.21 -11.30
C GLU A 487 34.23 8.56 -9.83
N ILE A 488 35.27 8.93 -9.10
CA ILE A 488 35.14 9.42 -7.72
C ILE A 488 34.32 10.72 -7.67
N LEU A 489 34.58 11.65 -8.60
CA LEU A 489 33.87 12.91 -8.70
C LEU A 489 32.38 12.70 -8.96
N VAL A 490 32.03 11.88 -9.95
CA VAL A 490 30.63 11.56 -10.31
C VAL A 490 29.89 10.90 -9.13
N ALA A 491 30.49 9.87 -8.50
CA ALA A 491 29.88 9.22 -7.35
C ALA A 491 29.70 10.15 -6.15
N ALA A 492 30.65 11.09 -5.93
CA ALA A 492 30.52 12.11 -4.89
C ALA A 492 29.39 13.10 -5.20
N CYS A 493 29.18 13.48 -6.47
CA CYS A 493 28.04 14.31 -6.89
C CYS A 493 26.71 13.61 -6.60
N VAL A 494 26.58 12.34 -6.95
CA VAL A 494 25.39 11.54 -6.66
C VAL A 494 25.11 11.47 -5.16
N ALA A 495 26.14 11.17 -4.37
CA ALA A 495 26.02 11.10 -2.92
C ALA A 495 25.58 12.46 -2.31
N TRP A 496 26.16 13.57 -2.80
CA TRP A 496 25.78 14.90 -2.37
C TRP A 496 24.38 15.31 -2.82
N ALA A 497 23.96 14.89 -3.99
CA ALA A 497 22.58 15.10 -4.47
C ALA A 497 21.53 14.38 -3.59
N LEU A 498 21.95 13.32 -2.87
CA LEU A 498 21.13 12.57 -1.90
C LEU A 498 21.43 12.96 -0.44
N ASP A 499 22.02 14.14 -0.22
CA ASP A 499 22.34 14.70 1.09
C ASP A 499 23.19 13.77 1.97
N ILE A 500 24.11 13.02 1.33
CA ILE A 500 25.12 12.25 2.06
C ILE A 500 26.24 13.21 2.53
N PRO A 501 26.58 13.22 3.82
CA PRO A 501 27.61 14.11 4.35
C PRO A 501 28.99 13.86 3.74
N ALA A 502 29.78 14.94 3.55
CA ALA A 502 31.14 14.87 2.99
C ALA A 502 32.05 13.90 3.75
N GLU A 503 31.89 13.78 5.07
CA GLU A 503 32.63 12.84 5.92
C GLU A 503 32.35 11.39 5.54
N LEU A 504 31.09 11.06 5.23
CA LEU A 504 30.69 9.71 4.81
C LEU A 504 31.19 9.41 3.39
N ILE A 505 31.11 10.39 2.47
CA ILE A 505 31.69 10.27 1.13
C ILE A 505 33.19 9.98 1.23
N ARG A 506 33.91 10.75 2.06
CA ARG A 506 35.35 10.58 2.32
C ARG A 506 35.67 9.18 2.89
N ALA A 507 34.89 8.74 3.87
CA ALA A 507 35.07 7.41 4.49
C ALA A 507 34.79 6.29 3.48
N GLY A 508 33.73 6.43 2.68
CA GLY A 508 33.33 5.46 1.69
C GLY A 508 34.35 5.28 0.56
N VAL A 509 34.88 6.37 0.00
CA VAL A 509 35.95 6.28 -1.00
C VAL A 509 37.21 5.60 -0.43
N LYS A 510 37.59 5.89 0.82
CA LYS A 510 38.75 5.26 1.45
C LYS A 510 38.56 3.75 1.71
N SER A 511 37.36 3.31 2.04
CA SER A 511 37.05 1.91 2.33
C SER A 511 36.68 1.10 1.09
N TYR A 512 36.44 1.75 -0.06
CA TYR A 512 36.07 1.09 -1.30
C TYR A 512 37.16 0.08 -1.73
N GLY A 513 36.74 -1.13 -2.06
CA GLY A 513 37.65 -2.21 -2.45
C GLY A 513 38.52 -2.79 -1.32
N GLN A 514 38.29 -2.42 -0.05
CA GLN A 514 38.96 -3.01 1.11
C GLN A 514 38.18 -4.18 1.71
N SER A 515 36.87 -4.24 1.50
CA SER A 515 36.05 -5.38 1.88
C SER A 515 36.13 -6.46 0.80
N PRO A 516 36.26 -7.76 1.17
CA PRO A 516 36.22 -8.87 0.20
C PRO A 516 34.91 -8.94 -0.59
N ALA A 517 33.87 -8.26 -0.11
CA ALA A 517 32.54 -8.22 -0.68
C ALA A 517 32.18 -6.83 -1.25
N SER A 518 33.15 -5.92 -1.46
CA SER A 518 32.84 -4.65 -2.15
C SER A 518 32.43 -4.92 -3.59
N PHE A 519 31.41 -4.20 -4.07
CA PHE A 519 30.81 -4.27 -5.42
C PHE A 519 31.82 -4.48 -6.55
#